data_e4a2bd81ebd9c5bc17b0903e9d7a7baa
#
_entry.id   e4a2bd81ebd9c5bc17b0903e9d7a7baa
#
_cell.length_a   1.000
_cell.length_b   1.000
_cell.length_c   1.000
_cell.angle_alpha   90.00
_cell.angle_beta   90.00
_cell.angle_gamma   90.00
#
_symmetry.space_group_name_H-M   'P 1'
#
loop_
_entity.id
_entity.type
_entity.pdbx_description
1 polymer ?
#
loop_
_entity_poly.entity_id
_entity_poly.type
_entity_poly.pdbx_seq_one_letter_code
_entity_poly.pdbx_strand_id
1 'polypeptide(L)'
;MERYVLIHRDGAVNVRQDNPITKLDEFVFLPFAHEAFRELQLNDVKPILLVWEESLHNGSMPQEEYDKIIKEMKISLEEQEGKIHDVIVCPSPMAPWEKCALPKGGLLQIAAAKHKLNLAETYFICDRIECLEAAWTVGCKTIFIRSGKPFKTMQVLRNSEKQPDKIERDVLSAAIKVINEFRAMEP
;
A
#
# COMPACT_ATOMS: atom_id res chain seq x y z
N MET A 1 11.14 19.11 3.71
CA MET A 1 10.02 18.62 2.85
C MET A 1 9.40 17.42 3.55
N GLU A 2 8.07 17.28 3.55
CA GLU A 2 7.41 16.10 4.14
C GLU A 2 7.72 14.85 3.31
N ARG A 3 7.97 13.72 3.97
CA ARG A 3 8.37 12.46 3.35
C ARG A 3 7.20 11.49 3.39
N TYR A 4 6.78 11.00 2.25
CA TYR A 4 5.64 10.09 2.12
C TYR A 4 6.04 8.79 1.43
N VAL A 5 5.36 7.71 1.81
CA VAL A 5 5.39 6.43 1.11
C VAL A 5 3.96 5.91 0.94
N LEU A 6 3.64 5.43 -0.25
CA LEU A 6 2.36 4.78 -0.53
C LEU A 6 2.52 3.28 -0.30
N ILE A 7 1.56 2.65 0.35
CA ILE A 7 1.61 1.22 0.67
C ILE A 7 0.25 0.60 0.34
N HIS A 8 0.24 -0.46 -0.47
CA HIS A 8 -0.94 -1.28 -0.65
C HIS A 8 -1.23 -2.06 0.63
N ARG A 9 -2.47 -2.00 1.15
CA ARG A 9 -2.82 -2.69 2.40
C ARG A 9 -2.64 -4.20 2.29
N ASP A 10 -3.34 -4.82 1.33
CA ASP A 10 -3.39 -6.28 1.19
C ASP A 10 -2.11 -6.82 0.56
N GLY A 11 -1.45 -7.74 1.24
CA GLY A 11 -0.17 -8.31 0.84
C GLY A 11 1.06 -7.53 1.29
N ALA A 12 0.89 -6.34 1.89
CA ALA A 12 1.96 -5.59 2.55
C ALA A 12 1.73 -5.44 4.05
N VAL A 13 0.51 -5.08 4.47
CA VAL A 13 0.14 -4.91 5.89
C VAL A 13 -0.52 -6.17 6.42
N ASN A 14 -1.49 -6.71 5.70
CA ASN A 14 -2.21 -7.93 6.06
C ASN A 14 -2.05 -9.03 5.02
N VAL A 15 -2.28 -10.26 5.47
CA VAL A 15 -2.31 -11.44 4.59
C VAL A 15 -3.39 -11.24 3.54
N ARG A 16 -2.99 -11.29 2.26
CA ARG A 16 -3.95 -11.25 1.16
C ARG A 16 -4.62 -12.60 1.02
N GLN A 17 -5.94 -12.61 1.18
CA GLN A 17 -6.79 -13.78 1.04
C GLN A 17 -7.15 -14.02 -0.44
N ASP A 18 -7.63 -15.21 -0.77
CA ASP A 18 -8.17 -15.52 -2.11
C ASP A 18 -9.55 -14.89 -2.30
N ASN A 19 -10.33 -14.84 -1.22
CA ASN A 19 -11.59 -14.11 -1.15
C ASN A 19 -11.36 -12.75 -0.49
N PRO A 20 -12.14 -11.72 -0.84
CA PRO A 20 -12.10 -10.44 -0.14
C PRO A 20 -12.36 -10.62 1.37
N ILE A 21 -11.63 -9.87 2.20
CA ILE A 21 -11.89 -9.78 3.64
C ILE A 21 -13.24 -9.07 3.81
N THR A 22 -14.13 -9.66 4.59
CA THR A 22 -15.46 -9.10 4.86
C THR A 22 -15.75 -8.90 6.34
N LYS A 23 -14.88 -9.40 7.22
CA LYS A 23 -15.00 -9.32 8.68
C LYS A 23 -13.65 -9.09 9.34
N LEU A 24 -13.69 -8.50 10.52
CA LEU A 24 -12.48 -8.20 11.29
C LEU A 24 -11.67 -9.46 11.65
N ASP A 25 -12.30 -10.57 11.96
CA ASP A 25 -11.61 -11.82 12.33
C ASP A 25 -10.85 -12.48 11.16
N GLU A 26 -11.12 -12.05 9.94
CA GLU A 26 -10.38 -12.46 8.73
C GLU A 26 -9.13 -11.60 8.49
N PHE A 27 -8.99 -10.46 9.21
CA PHE A 27 -7.86 -9.56 9.05
C PHE A 27 -6.66 -10.06 9.88
N VAL A 28 -5.61 -10.50 9.22
CA VAL A 28 -4.40 -11.03 9.85
C VAL A 28 -3.20 -10.23 9.36
N PHE A 29 -2.46 -9.59 10.28
CA PHE A 29 -1.23 -8.89 9.93
C PHE A 29 -0.19 -9.83 9.31
N LEU A 30 0.54 -9.32 8.34
CA LEU A 30 1.75 -9.98 7.86
C LEU A 30 2.89 -9.82 8.88
N PRO A 31 3.83 -10.77 8.91
CA PRO A 31 5.07 -10.60 9.66
C PRO A 31 5.77 -9.29 9.29
N PHE A 32 6.34 -8.63 10.29
CA PHE A 32 7.08 -7.36 10.16
C PHE A 32 6.26 -6.12 9.76
N ALA A 33 4.92 -6.21 9.69
CA ALA A 33 4.10 -5.04 9.39
C ALA A 33 4.22 -3.98 10.50
N HIS A 34 4.11 -4.39 11.78
CA HIS A 34 4.23 -3.47 12.91
C HIS A 34 5.60 -2.79 12.95
N GLU A 35 6.68 -3.56 12.79
CA GLU A 35 8.05 -3.04 12.77
C GLU A 35 8.27 -2.07 11.61
N ALA A 36 7.68 -2.34 10.44
CA ALA A 36 7.78 -1.45 9.29
C ALA A 36 7.17 -0.07 9.57
N PHE A 37 5.96 -0.04 10.15
CA PHE A 37 5.28 1.22 10.48
C PHE A 37 5.97 1.96 11.62
N ARG A 38 6.54 1.26 12.61
CA ARG A 38 7.37 1.84 13.65
C ARG A 38 8.63 2.48 13.06
N GLU A 39 9.36 1.78 12.20
CA GLU A 39 10.56 2.33 11.55
C GLU A 39 10.24 3.57 10.71
N LEU A 40 9.13 3.56 9.94
CA LEU A 40 8.67 4.73 9.21
C LEU A 40 8.39 5.90 10.15
N GLN A 41 7.69 5.68 11.27
CA GLN A 41 7.38 6.70 12.27
C GLN A 41 8.64 7.28 12.91
N LEU A 42 9.60 6.42 13.30
CA LEU A 42 10.88 6.85 13.92
C LEU A 42 11.74 7.70 12.97
N ASN A 43 11.52 7.61 11.66
CA ASN A 43 12.29 8.32 10.64
C ASN A 43 11.48 9.43 9.94
N ASP A 44 10.36 9.86 10.53
CA ASP A 44 9.47 10.92 10.01
C ASP A 44 9.01 10.67 8.55
N VAL A 45 8.82 9.40 8.17
CA VAL A 45 8.23 9.01 6.89
C VAL A 45 6.77 8.68 7.09
N LYS A 46 5.89 9.36 6.37
CA LYS A 46 4.43 9.29 6.50
C LYS A 46 3.84 8.23 5.58
N PRO A 47 3.41 7.06 6.08
CA PRO A 47 2.77 6.05 5.24
C PRO A 47 1.31 6.41 4.95
N ILE A 48 0.95 6.35 3.67
CA ILE A 48 -0.42 6.45 3.18
C ILE A 48 -0.83 5.08 2.65
N LEU A 49 -1.87 4.48 3.24
CA LEU A 49 -2.41 3.22 2.75
C LEU A 49 -3.33 3.45 1.57
N LEU A 50 -3.13 2.67 0.53
CA LEU A 50 -4.04 2.54 -0.59
C LEU A 50 -4.80 1.22 -0.47
N VAL A 51 -6.13 1.30 -0.47
CA VAL A 51 -7.01 0.15 -0.24
C VAL A 51 -7.96 0.00 -1.42
N TRP A 52 -7.88 -1.11 -2.14
CA TRP A 52 -8.87 -1.50 -3.14
C TRP A 52 -9.82 -2.51 -2.50
N GLU A 53 -11.00 -2.03 -2.07
CA GLU A 53 -11.94 -2.82 -1.29
C GLU A 53 -13.11 -3.27 -2.18
N GLU A 54 -12.91 -4.38 -2.86
CA GLU A 54 -13.92 -4.96 -3.74
C GLU A 54 -15.20 -5.36 -3.00
N SER A 55 -15.07 -5.75 -1.73
CA SER A 55 -16.20 -6.13 -0.88
C SER A 55 -17.13 -4.96 -0.54
N LEU A 56 -16.61 -3.73 -0.48
CA LEU A 56 -17.44 -2.52 -0.43
C LEU A 56 -18.13 -2.25 -1.76
N HIS A 57 -17.40 -2.46 -2.87
CA HIS A 57 -17.95 -2.21 -4.21
C HIS A 57 -19.12 -3.14 -4.54
N ASN A 58 -18.98 -4.43 -4.25
CA ASN A 58 -20.01 -5.43 -4.54
C ASN A 58 -21.06 -5.59 -3.44
N GLY A 59 -20.94 -4.85 -2.33
CA GLY A 59 -21.88 -4.86 -1.20
C GLY A 59 -21.77 -6.08 -0.29
N SER A 60 -20.73 -6.91 -0.43
CA SER A 60 -20.54 -8.08 0.44
C SER A 60 -20.00 -7.72 1.84
N MET A 61 -19.49 -6.51 2.02
CA MET A 61 -19.08 -5.95 3.32
C MET A 61 -19.81 -4.63 3.58
N PRO A 62 -20.50 -4.46 4.73
CA PRO A 62 -21.05 -3.17 5.14
C PRO A 62 -19.93 -2.15 5.45
N GLN A 63 -20.21 -0.87 5.23
CA GLN A 63 -19.26 0.22 5.56
C GLN A 63 -18.82 0.17 7.02
N GLU A 64 -19.73 -0.14 7.95
CA GLU A 64 -19.44 -0.24 9.38
C GLU A 64 -18.37 -1.31 9.70
N GLU A 65 -18.39 -2.42 8.98
CA GLU A 65 -17.41 -3.49 9.18
C GLU A 65 -16.04 -3.10 8.61
N TYR A 66 -16.02 -2.45 7.45
CA TYR A 66 -14.78 -1.85 6.94
C TYR A 66 -14.19 -0.84 7.92
N ASP A 67 -15.00 0.05 8.48
CA ASP A 67 -14.55 1.05 9.43
C ASP A 67 -13.98 0.42 10.72
N LYS A 68 -14.54 -0.69 11.19
CA LYS A 68 -13.99 -1.48 12.30
C LYS A 68 -12.60 -2.05 11.94
N ILE A 69 -12.46 -2.67 10.78
CA ILE A 69 -11.18 -3.22 10.33
C ILE A 69 -10.10 -2.14 10.29
N ILE A 70 -10.41 -0.99 9.70
CA ILE A 70 -9.46 0.13 9.62
C ILE A 70 -9.11 0.68 11.01
N LYS A 71 -10.10 0.80 11.89
CA LYS A 71 -9.91 1.26 13.26
C LYS A 71 -9.00 0.32 14.05
N GLU A 72 -9.30 -0.97 14.07
CA GLU A 72 -8.52 -1.97 14.81
C GLU A 72 -7.10 -2.11 14.24
N MET A 73 -6.95 -2.06 12.91
CA MET A 73 -5.64 -2.03 12.27
C MET A 73 -4.80 -0.83 12.76
N LYS A 74 -5.38 0.37 12.82
CA LYS A 74 -4.69 1.57 13.32
C LYS A 74 -4.29 1.43 14.79
N ILE A 75 -5.23 1.00 15.65
CA ILE A 75 -4.98 0.79 17.08
C ILE A 75 -3.81 -0.20 17.26
N SER A 76 -3.84 -1.34 16.60
CA SER A 76 -2.79 -2.35 16.71
C SER A 76 -1.42 -1.83 16.28
N LEU A 77 -1.34 -1.00 15.23
CA LEU A 77 -0.08 -0.39 14.82
C LEU A 77 0.40 0.67 15.81
N GLU A 78 -0.51 1.50 16.35
CA GLU A 78 -0.20 2.54 17.34
C GLU A 78 0.29 1.96 18.67
N GLU A 79 -0.24 0.81 19.10
CA GLU A 79 0.24 0.07 20.28
C GLU A 79 1.70 -0.40 20.13
N GLN A 80 2.19 -0.52 18.91
CA GLN A 80 3.56 -0.88 18.58
C GLN A 80 4.39 0.33 18.06
N GLU A 81 3.99 1.55 18.44
CA GLU A 81 4.64 2.81 18.08
C GLU A 81 4.66 3.12 16.56
N GLY A 82 3.87 2.42 15.77
CA GLY A 82 3.66 2.70 14.33
C GLY A 82 2.50 3.66 14.12
N LYS A 83 2.48 4.34 12.97
CA LYS A 83 1.38 5.25 12.63
C LYS A 83 1.06 5.22 11.15
N ILE A 84 -0.23 5.21 10.84
CA ILE A 84 -0.73 5.46 9.49
C ILE A 84 -1.07 6.94 9.38
N HIS A 85 -0.50 7.62 8.37
CA HIS A 85 -0.80 9.04 8.14
C HIS A 85 -2.17 9.23 7.51
N ASP A 86 -2.52 8.40 6.52
CA ASP A 86 -3.82 8.45 5.84
C ASP A 86 -4.20 7.08 5.26
N VAL A 87 -5.50 6.88 5.03
CA VAL A 87 -6.05 5.72 4.32
C VAL A 87 -6.93 6.23 3.19
N ILE A 88 -6.63 5.83 1.97
CA ILE A 88 -7.39 6.19 0.78
C ILE A 88 -7.96 4.90 0.20
N VAL A 89 -9.29 4.81 0.17
CA VAL A 89 -10.02 3.61 -0.24
C VAL A 89 -10.68 3.80 -1.61
N CYS A 90 -10.74 2.75 -2.38
CA CYS A 90 -11.55 2.59 -3.58
C CYS A 90 -12.53 1.42 -3.35
N PRO A 91 -13.85 1.60 -3.51
CA PRO A 91 -14.53 2.83 -3.92
C PRO A 91 -14.75 3.82 -2.78
N SER A 92 -14.93 5.08 -3.14
CA SER A 92 -15.38 6.14 -2.24
C SER A 92 -16.13 7.21 -3.04
N PRO A 93 -16.79 8.18 -2.40
CA PRO A 93 -17.41 9.30 -3.12
C PRO A 93 -16.44 10.08 -4.02
N MET A 94 -15.15 10.15 -3.64
CA MET A 94 -14.09 10.80 -4.42
C MET A 94 -13.38 9.85 -5.39
N ALA A 95 -13.54 8.54 -5.20
CA ALA A 95 -12.83 7.50 -5.95
C ALA A 95 -13.81 6.37 -6.31
N PRO A 96 -14.77 6.59 -7.25
CA PRO A 96 -15.66 5.52 -7.69
C PRO A 96 -14.87 4.40 -8.37
N TRP A 97 -15.36 3.18 -8.24
CA TRP A 97 -14.66 1.96 -8.67
C TRP A 97 -14.14 2.03 -10.11
N GLU A 98 -14.96 2.55 -11.02
CA GLU A 98 -14.64 2.65 -12.45
C GLU A 98 -13.39 3.50 -12.73
N LYS A 99 -13.05 4.43 -11.83
CA LYS A 99 -11.89 5.31 -11.96
C LYS A 99 -10.67 4.84 -11.20
N CYS A 100 -10.87 4.13 -10.09
CA CYS A 100 -9.78 3.77 -9.19
C CYS A 100 -9.46 2.27 -9.14
N ALA A 101 -10.32 1.37 -9.67
CA ALA A 101 -10.06 -0.07 -9.70
C ALA A 101 -8.75 -0.41 -10.40
N LEU A 102 -8.02 -1.38 -9.85
CA LEU A 102 -6.80 -1.90 -10.47
C LEU A 102 -7.10 -2.48 -11.87
N PRO A 103 -6.17 -2.33 -12.81
CA PRO A 103 -4.84 -1.74 -12.71
C PRO A 103 -4.77 -0.22 -13.02
N LYS A 104 -5.85 0.52 -12.80
CA LYS A 104 -5.88 1.97 -13.05
C LYS A 104 -5.16 2.73 -11.93
N GLY A 105 -4.43 3.79 -12.30
CA GLY A 105 -3.67 4.61 -11.35
C GLY A 105 -4.48 5.66 -10.58
N GLY A 106 -5.82 5.65 -10.66
CA GLY A 106 -6.68 6.70 -10.09
C GLY A 106 -6.51 6.90 -8.59
N LEU A 107 -6.31 5.82 -7.82
CA LEU A 107 -6.13 5.93 -6.37
C LEU A 107 -4.79 6.60 -6.01
N LEU A 108 -3.73 6.33 -6.78
CA LEU A 108 -2.44 7.01 -6.63
C LEU A 108 -2.55 8.51 -6.97
N GLN A 109 -3.32 8.86 -8.01
CA GLN A 109 -3.56 10.26 -8.39
C GLN A 109 -4.34 11.01 -7.29
N ILE A 110 -5.32 10.36 -6.64
CA ILE A 110 -6.05 10.94 -5.51
C ILE A 110 -5.10 11.18 -4.34
N ALA A 111 -4.23 10.21 -4.00
CA ALA A 111 -3.20 10.39 -2.98
C ALA A 111 -2.28 11.56 -3.31
N ALA A 112 -1.81 11.64 -4.55
CA ALA A 112 -0.95 12.72 -5.02
C ALA A 112 -1.63 14.09 -4.92
N ALA A 113 -2.87 14.20 -5.34
CA ALA A 113 -3.64 15.46 -5.25
C ALA A 113 -3.88 15.88 -3.80
N LYS A 114 -4.28 14.94 -2.92
CA LYS A 114 -4.59 15.21 -1.51
C LYS A 114 -3.37 15.66 -0.70
N HIS A 115 -2.23 15.02 -0.92
CA HIS A 115 -0.99 15.23 -0.16
C HIS A 115 0.08 16.00 -0.93
N LYS A 116 -0.23 16.51 -2.12
CA LYS A 116 0.69 17.26 -3.00
C LYS A 116 1.97 16.48 -3.31
N LEU A 117 1.83 15.18 -3.59
CA LEU A 117 2.96 14.30 -3.87
C LEU A 117 3.46 14.46 -5.31
N ASN A 118 4.77 14.42 -5.49
CA ASN A 118 5.37 14.14 -6.78
C ASN A 118 5.51 12.62 -6.96
N LEU A 119 4.64 11.99 -7.73
CA LEU A 119 4.65 10.53 -7.92
C LEU A 119 5.97 10.02 -8.51
N ALA A 120 6.65 10.82 -9.34
CA ALA A 120 7.95 10.44 -9.89
C ALA A 120 9.08 10.34 -8.82
N GLU A 121 8.83 10.85 -7.62
CA GLU A 121 9.74 10.79 -6.46
C GLU A 121 9.18 9.95 -5.32
N THR A 122 7.91 9.56 -5.39
CA THR A 122 7.20 8.81 -4.34
C THR A 122 7.25 7.32 -4.63
N TYR A 123 7.59 6.51 -3.63
CA TYR A 123 7.56 5.06 -3.73
C TYR A 123 6.18 4.50 -3.38
N PHE A 124 5.72 3.54 -4.16
CA PHE A 124 4.56 2.70 -3.87
C PHE A 124 5.00 1.25 -3.62
N ILE A 125 4.76 0.76 -2.40
CA ILE A 125 5.09 -0.60 -1.96
C ILE A 125 3.89 -1.51 -2.20
N CYS A 126 4.05 -2.59 -2.95
CA CYS A 126 3.00 -3.54 -3.26
C CYS A 126 3.53 -4.94 -3.60
N ASP A 127 2.64 -5.97 -3.58
CA ASP A 127 2.97 -7.38 -3.78
C ASP A 127 2.40 -7.99 -5.08
N ARG A 128 1.71 -7.20 -5.91
CA ARG A 128 0.98 -7.72 -7.07
C ARG A 128 1.18 -6.90 -8.35
N ILE A 129 1.08 -7.59 -9.49
CA ILE A 129 1.36 -6.98 -10.80
C ILE A 129 0.38 -5.85 -11.11
N GLU A 130 -0.90 -5.99 -10.79
CA GLU A 130 -1.92 -4.99 -11.07
C GLU A 130 -1.65 -3.66 -10.34
N CYS A 131 -1.03 -3.73 -9.16
CA CYS A 131 -0.59 -2.54 -8.42
C CYS A 131 0.63 -1.88 -9.08
N LEU A 132 1.59 -2.68 -9.56
CA LEU A 132 2.73 -2.17 -10.33
C LEU A 132 2.27 -1.48 -11.62
N GLU A 133 1.35 -2.10 -12.35
CA GLU A 133 0.75 -1.52 -13.56
C GLU A 133 0.07 -0.19 -13.26
N ALA A 134 -0.73 -0.12 -12.20
CA ALA A 134 -1.37 1.12 -11.75
C ALA A 134 -0.34 2.22 -11.47
N ALA A 135 0.74 1.92 -10.76
CA ALA A 135 1.81 2.85 -10.46
C ALA A 135 2.53 3.31 -11.74
N TRP A 136 2.81 2.40 -12.64
CA TRP A 136 3.47 2.70 -13.90
C TRP A 136 2.65 3.60 -14.82
N THR A 137 1.31 3.50 -14.80
CA THR A 137 0.45 4.40 -15.62
C THR A 137 0.54 5.85 -15.20
N VAL A 138 0.93 6.12 -13.95
CA VAL A 138 1.01 7.49 -13.38
C VAL A 138 2.45 7.92 -13.06
N GLY A 139 3.44 7.11 -13.47
CA GLY A 139 4.86 7.44 -13.29
C GLY A 139 5.33 7.38 -11.83
N CYS A 140 4.65 6.62 -10.96
CA CYS A 140 5.04 6.43 -9.58
C CYS A 140 6.19 5.42 -9.47
N LYS A 141 7.18 5.67 -8.60
CA LYS A 141 8.23 4.70 -8.28
C LYS A 141 7.63 3.50 -7.56
N THR A 142 8.21 2.33 -7.78
CA THR A 142 7.66 1.06 -7.31
C THR A 142 8.65 0.24 -6.51
N ILE A 143 8.18 -0.34 -5.40
CA ILE A 143 8.88 -1.40 -4.68
C ILE A 143 7.97 -2.62 -4.66
N PHE A 144 8.36 -3.66 -5.37
CA PHE A 144 7.70 -4.95 -5.31
C PHE A 144 8.20 -5.72 -4.10
N ILE A 145 7.28 -6.21 -3.25
CA ILE A 145 7.60 -7.06 -2.10
C ILE A 145 7.16 -8.49 -2.33
N ARG A 146 7.95 -9.44 -1.79
CA ARG A 146 7.74 -10.88 -1.97
C ARG A 146 7.02 -11.56 -0.80
N SER A 147 6.47 -10.80 0.14
CA SER A 147 5.77 -11.33 1.32
C SER A 147 4.40 -11.81 0.95
N GLY A 148 3.60 -11.54 0.21
CA GLY A 148 2.25 -12.02 -0.06
C GLY A 148 2.19 -13.32 -0.87
N LYS A 149 1.61 -13.24 -2.06
CA LYS A 149 1.55 -14.34 -3.04
C LYS A 149 2.38 -13.97 -4.29
N PRO A 150 3.72 -13.90 -4.19
CA PRO A 150 4.57 -13.27 -5.20
C PRO A 150 4.71 -14.10 -6.49
N PHE A 151 4.40 -15.39 -6.47
CA PHE A 151 4.70 -16.31 -7.56
C PHE A 151 4.13 -15.84 -8.90
N LYS A 152 2.85 -15.50 -8.95
CA LYS A 152 2.17 -15.02 -10.16
C LYS A 152 2.83 -13.72 -10.69
N THR A 153 3.06 -12.77 -9.81
CA THR A 153 3.71 -11.49 -10.16
C THR A 153 5.13 -11.71 -10.67
N MET A 154 5.92 -12.53 -9.98
CA MET A 154 7.29 -12.86 -10.41
C MET A 154 7.32 -13.56 -11.76
N GLN A 155 6.35 -14.43 -12.04
CA GLN A 155 6.24 -15.11 -13.34
C GLN A 155 5.96 -14.11 -14.48
N VAL A 156 5.06 -13.15 -14.23
CA VAL A 156 4.78 -12.07 -15.21
C VAL A 156 6.02 -11.19 -15.40
N LEU A 157 6.68 -10.76 -14.32
CA LEU A 157 7.85 -9.89 -14.38
C LEU A 157 9.03 -10.51 -15.11
N ARG A 158 9.22 -11.84 -15.09
CA ARG A 158 10.27 -12.53 -15.84
C ARG A 158 10.19 -12.28 -17.35
N ASN A 159 8.98 -12.07 -17.86
CA ASN A 159 8.71 -11.88 -19.29
C ASN A 159 8.32 -10.43 -19.62
N SER A 160 8.35 -9.53 -18.66
CA SER A 160 7.97 -8.13 -18.83
C SER A 160 9.19 -7.27 -19.15
N GLU A 161 9.06 -6.39 -20.12
CA GLU A 161 10.06 -5.34 -20.38
C GLU A 161 10.10 -4.31 -19.26
N LYS A 162 8.98 -4.11 -18.57
CA LYS A 162 8.88 -3.16 -17.45
C LYS A 162 9.09 -3.87 -16.13
N GLN A 163 10.02 -3.35 -15.34
CA GLN A 163 10.40 -3.90 -14.05
C GLN A 163 10.09 -2.91 -12.93
N PRO A 164 9.81 -3.37 -11.69
CA PRO A 164 9.75 -2.47 -10.56
C PRO A 164 11.12 -1.81 -10.31
N ASP A 165 11.11 -0.59 -9.79
CA ASP A 165 12.35 0.14 -9.48
C ASP A 165 13.20 -0.61 -8.44
N LYS A 166 12.55 -1.31 -7.51
CA LYS A 166 13.19 -2.14 -6.49
C LYS A 166 12.36 -3.39 -6.20
N ILE A 167 13.05 -4.44 -5.73
CA ILE A 167 12.44 -5.68 -5.27
C ILE A 167 12.95 -5.96 -3.86
N GLU A 168 12.04 -6.08 -2.90
CA GLU A 168 12.37 -6.33 -1.51
C GLU A 168 11.69 -7.61 -1.00
N ARG A 169 12.15 -8.13 0.14
CA ARG A 169 11.64 -9.36 0.72
C ARG A 169 10.22 -9.17 1.28
N ASP A 170 10.02 -8.11 2.05
CA ASP A 170 8.83 -7.80 2.82
C ASP A 170 8.64 -6.29 3.00
N VAL A 171 7.57 -5.89 3.68
CA VAL A 171 7.26 -4.47 3.91
C VAL A 171 8.29 -3.78 4.80
N LEU A 172 8.94 -4.48 5.74
CA LEU A 172 9.98 -3.89 6.59
C LEU A 172 11.24 -3.57 5.77
N SER A 173 11.71 -4.51 4.95
CA SER A 173 12.86 -4.25 4.08
C SER A 173 12.58 -3.13 3.08
N ALA A 174 11.34 -3.05 2.57
CA ALA A 174 10.90 -1.95 1.71
C ALA A 174 10.86 -0.60 2.45
N ALA A 175 10.35 -0.56 3.68
CA ALA A 175 10.33 0.65 4.52
C ALA A 175 11.75 1.16 4.80
N ILE A 176 12.65 0.27 5.21
CA ILE A 176 14.07 0.60 5.43
C ILE A 176 14.71 1.15 4.14
N LYS A 177 14.37 0.57 2.99
CA LYS A 177 14.88 1.04 1.70
C LYS A 177 14.41 2.46 1.41
N VAL A 178 13.14 2.77 1.61
CA VAL A 178 12.57 4.13 1.44
C VAL A 178 13.25 5.13 2.38
N ILE A 179 13.41 4.77 3.66
CA ILE A 179 14.09 5.61 4.67
C ILE A 179 15.51 5.94 4.21
N ASN A 180 16.25 4.95 3.74
CA ASN A 180 17.64 5.15 3.27
C ASN A 180 17.72 6.02 2.02
N GLU A 181 16.76 5.93 1.10
CA GLU A 181 16.67 6.83 -0.06
C GLU A 181 16.44 8.28 0.39
N PHE A 182 15.56 8.53 1.36
CA PHE A 182 15.36 9.88 1.90
C PHE A 182 16.60 10.42 2.63
N ARG A 183 17.31 9.58 3.40
CA ARG A 183 18.55 9.98 4.05
C ARG A 183 19.67 10.32 3.05
N ALA A 184 19.73 9.59 1.94
CA ALA A 184 20.73 9.87 0.89
C ALA A 184 20.46 11.18 0.11
N MET A 185 19.26 11.74 0.22
CA MET A 185 18.88 13.03 -0.38
C MET A 185 19.13 14.22 0.57
N GLU A 186 19.48 13.96 1.81
CA GLU A 186 19.88 15.01 2.77
C GLU A 186 21.27 15.52 2.42
N PRO A 187 21.47 16.85 2.43
CA PRO A 187 22.76 17.47 2.11
C PRO A 187 23.86 17.19 3.14
#